data_6743ab16048cd2486068b3f96a917c49
#
_entry.id   6743ab16048cd2486068b3f96a917c49
#
_cell.length_a   1.000
_cell.length_b   1.000
_cell.length_c   1.000
_cell.angle_alpha   90.00
_cell.angle_beta   90.00
_cell.angle_gamma   90.00
#
_symmetry.space_group_name_H-M   'P 1'
#
loop_
_entity.id
_entity.type
_entity.pdbx_description
1 polymer ?
#
loop_
_entity_poly.entity_id
_entity_poly.type
_entity_poly.pdbx_seq_one_letter_code
_entity_poly.pdbx_strand_id
1 'polypeptide(L)'
;LPFVPFSFGRYTAVALKARHSKAEAAYVYLLEKSGRDYLHLTDTGRLPAETLDFLETYMKARGAAVDLVTFDCTFLFYEAGSESRHMGLPDDEAMKKEFLRRGIADGNTRYVITHYSHNNAPLSETLERAEREYGFTAARDGLEIEI
;
A
#
# COMPACT_ATOMS: atom_id res chain seq x y z
N LEU A 1 6.30 -9.09 16.88
CA LEU A 1 5.94 -7.75 17.37
C LEU A 1 5.87 -6.78 16.18
N PRO A 2 4.88 -5.87 16.11
CA PRO A 2 4.87 -4.84 15.08
C PRO A 2 6.09 -3.94 15.18
N PHE A 3 6.50 -3.38 14.05
CA PHE A 3 7.62 -2.46 13.91
C PHE A 3 9.01 -3.04 14.23
N VAL A 4 9.11 -4.36 14.34
CA VAL A 4 10.39 -5.05 14.54
C VAL A 4 10.71 -5.88 13.30
N PRO A 5 11.83 -5.61 12.60
CA PRO A 5 12.26 -6.43 11.47
C PRO A 5 12.52 -7.87 11.88
N PHE A 6 12.14 -8.82 11.05
CA PHE A 6 12.41 -10.24 11.24
C PHE A 6 12.70 -10.93 9.90
N SER A 7 13.43 -12.04 9.96
CA SER A 7 13.74 -12.84 8.77
C SER A 7 12.55 -13.73 8.38
N PHE A 8 12.21 -13.70 7.10
CA PHE A 8 11.18 -14.54 6.49
C PHE A 8 11.76 -15.18 5.22
N GLY A 9 12.32 -16.37 5.35
CA GLY A 9 13.07 -17.01 4.26
C GLY A 9 14.25 -16.16 3.83
N ARG A 10 14.22 -15.67 2.59
CA ARG A 10 15.24 -14.77 2.01
C ARG A 10 14.88 -13.29 2.10
N TYR A 11 13.78 -12.96 2.77
CA TYR A 11 13.30 -11.60 2.95
C TYR A 11 13.56 -11.12 4.37
N THR A 12 13.73 -9.82 4.53
CA THR A 12 13.48 -9.11 5.78
C THR A 12 12.05 -8.59 5.74
N ALA A 13 11.25 -8.87 6.76
CA ALA A 13 9.87 -8.44 6.84
C ALA A 13 9.65 -7.57 8.08
N VAL A 14 8.78 -6.58 7.97
CA VAL A 14 8.30 -5.77 9.09
C VAL A 14 6.79 -5.80 9.09
N ALA A 15 6.19 -6.30 10.18
CA ALA A 15 4.75 -6.18 10.40
C ALA A 15 4.42 -4.75 10.85
N LEU A 16 3.52 -4.11 10.14
CA LEU A 16 3.08 -2.74 10.39
C LEU A 16 1.62 -2.75 10.82
N LYS A 17 1.24 -1.93 11.76
CA LYS A 17 -0.16 -1.84 12.17
C LYS A 17 -1.01 -1.30 11.03
N ALA A 18 -2.12 -1.95 10.78
CA ALA A 18 -3.10 -1.63 9.77
C ALA A 18 -4.42 -1.13 10.40
N ARG A 19 -5.26 -0.54 9.58
CA ARG A 19 -6.61 -0.11 9.97
C ARG A 19 -7.64 -1.02 9.29
N HIS A 20 -7.98 -2.13 9.94
CA HIS A 20 -8.97 -3.04 9.39
C HIS A 20 -9.98 -3.51 10.44
N SER A 21 -9.55 -4.18 11.50
CA SER A 21 -10.41 -4.66 12.56
C SER A 21 -10.34 -3.77 13.80
N LYS A 22 -11.48 -3.59 14.50
CA LYS A 22 -11.52 -2.98 15.83
C LYS A 22 -11.36 -4.01 16.94
N ALA A 23 -11.63 -5.28 16.64
CA ALA A 23 -11.59 -6.37 17.60
C ALA A 23 -10.24 -7.10 17.61
N GLU A 24 -9.46 -7.02 16.54
CA GLU A 24 -8.21 -7.76 16.38
C GLU A 24 -7.11 -6.84 15.85
N ALA A 25 -5.87 -7.16 16.20
CA ALA A 25 -4.71 -6.46 15.65
C ALA A 25 -4.53 -6.85 14.17
N ALA A 26 -4.73 -5.90 13.27
CA ALA A 26 -4.52 -6.07 11.85
C ALA A 26 -3.12 -5.58 11.44
N TYR A 27 -2.50 -6.28 10.50
CA TYR A 27 -1.15 -5.96 10.03
C TYR A 27 -1.06 -5.96 8.52
N VAL A 28 -0.25 -5.04 8.01
CA VAL A 28 0.29 -5.02 6.64
C VAL A 28 1.81 -5.19 6.71
N TYR A 29 2.49 -5.34 5.59
CA TYR A 29 3.89 -5.73 5.61
C TYR A 29 4.77 -4.88 4.70
N LEU A 30 5.92 -4.48 5.22
CA LEU A 30 7.06 -4.07 4.42
C LEU A 30 7.97 -5.28 4.24
N LEU A 31 8.29 -5.61 3.00
CA LEU A 31 9.18 -6.73 2.63
C LEU A 31 10.42 -6.17 1.92
N GLU A 32 11.59 -6.58 2.37
CA GLU A 32 12.87 -6.22 1.76
C GLU A 32 13.58 -7.46 1.26
N LYS A 33 14.16 -7.38 0.07
CA LYS A 33 15.06 -8.36 -0.49
C LYS A 33 16.06 -7.70 -1.43
N SER A 34 17.35 -7.95 -1.19
CA SER A 34 18.43 -7.48 -2.07
C SER A 34 18.41 -5.97 -2.32
N GLY A 35 18.02 -5.18 -1.31
CA GLY A 35 17.95 -3.72 -1.38
C GLY A 35 16.71 -3.19 -2.10
N ARG A 36 15.72 -4.03 -2.38
CA ARG A 36 14.43 -3.66 -2.92
C ARG A 36 13.35 -3.76 -1.85
N ASP A 37 12.49 -2.77 -1.79
CA ASP A 37 11.45 -2.63 -0.77
C ASP A 37 10.04 -2.68 -1.39
N TYR A 38 9.22 -3.60 -0.88
CA TYR A 38 7.82 -3.76 -1.27
C TYR A 38 6.90 -3.51 -0.08
N LEU A 39 6.04 -2.52 -0.17
CA LEU A 39 5.02 -2.20 0.83
C LEU A 39 3.67 -2.76 0.39
N HIS A 40 3.22 -3.80 1.09
CA HIS A 40 1.97 -4.52 0.80
C HIS A 40 0.85 -4.00 1.70
N LEU A 41 -0.06 -3.19 1.13
CA LEU A 41 -1.17 -2.55 1.83
C LEU A 41 -2.52 -3.09 1.34
N THR A 42 -2.70 -4.38 1.47
CA THR A 42 -3.96 -5.05 1.09
C THR A 42 -4.81 -5.27 2.35
N ASP A 43 -6.11 -5.11 2.21
CA ASP A 43 -7.09 -5.30 3.28
C ASP A 43 -6.86 -4.32 4.46
N THR A 44 -6.75 -3.04 4.13
CA THR A 44 -6.55 -1.95 5.10
C THR A 44 -7.16 -0.65 4.63
N GLY A 45 -7.59 0.19 5.57
CA GLY A 45 -7.82 1.61 5.35
C GLY A 45 -6.52 2.42 5.33
N ARG A 46 -6.62 3.75 5.33
CA ARG A 46 -5.46 4.66 5.44
C ARG A 46 -4.63 4.30 6.67
N LEU A 47 -3.31 4.23 6.50
CA LEU A 47 -2.41 3.81 7.58
C LEU A 47 -2.50 4.72 8.81
N PRO A 48 -2.43 4.15 10.03
CA PRO A 48 -2.35 4.94 11.26
C PRO A 48 -1.07 5.79 11.31
N ALA A 49 -1.13 6.91 12.03
CA ALA A 49 0.00 7.83 12.17
C ALA A 49 1.28 7.13 12.66
N GLU A 50 1.17 6.24 13.64
CA GLU A 50 2.31 5.49 14.18
C GLU A 50 3.01 4.62 13.11
N THR A 51 2.26 4.08 12.16
CA THR A 51 2.82 3.31 11.03
C THR A 51 3.54 4.22 10.03
N LEU A 52 2.96 5.38 9.74
CA LEU A 52 3.59 6.39 8.89
C LEU A 52 4.89 6.93 9.50
N ASP A 53 4.87 7.23 10.80
CA ASP A 53 6.03 7.73 11.54
C ASP A 53 7.16 6.69 11.59
N PHE A 54 6.82 5.42 11.78
CA PHE A 54 7.77 4.32 11.69
C PHE A 54 8.38 4.21 10.30
N LEU A 55 7.55 4.17 9.24
CA LEU A 55 8.02 4.05 7.85
C LEU A 55 8.93 5.21 7.47
N GLU A 56 8.58 6.45 7.80
CA GLU A 56 9.41 7.63 7.57
C GLU A 56 10.80 7.48 8.22
N THR A 57 10.82 7.14 9.51
CA THR A 57 12.07 6.96 10.26
C THR A 57 12.90 5.79 9.72
N TYR A 58 12.25 4.67 9.43
CA TYR A 58 12.90 3.44 8.98
C TYR A 58 13.52 3.59 7.58
N MET A 59 12.78 4.17 6.62
CA MET A 59 13.28 4.39 5.27
C MET A 59 14.40 5.44 5.25
N LYS A 60 14.24 6.53 6.01
CA LYS A 60 15.26 7.56 6.16
C LYS A 60 16.57 7.01 6.75
N ALA A 61 16.50 6.18 7.78
CA ALA A 61 17.67 5.56 8.40
C ALA A 61 18.44 4.65 7.44
N ARG A 62 17.75 4.07 6.47
CA ARG A 62 18.34 3.21 5.42
C ARG A 62 18.81 4.01 4.19
N GLY A 63 18.45 5.28 4.08
CA GLY A 63 18.70 6.09 2.87
C GLY A 63 17.97 5.53 1.64
N ALA A 64 16.79 4.96 1.83
CA ALA A 64 16.01 4.25 0.81
C ALA A 64 14.58 4.79 0.72
N ALA A 65 13.93 4.52 -0.40
CA ALA A 65 12.50 4.69 -0.62
C ALA A 65 11.90 3.35 -1.07
N VAL A 66 10.61 3.14 -0.85
CA VAL A 66 9.95 1.90 -1.31
C VAL A 66 9.92 1.84 -2.85
N ASP A 67 10.21 0.67 -3.42
CA ASP A 67 10.20 0.45 -4.87
C ASP A 67 8.79 0.17 -5.41
N LEU A 68 7.97 -0.50 -4.60
CA LEU A 68 6.61 -0.90 -4.97
C LEU A 68 5.66 -0.75 -3.80
N VAL A 69 4.49 -0.19 -4.06
CA VAL A 69 3.35 -0.18 -3.11
C VAL A 69 2.14 -0.82 -3.79
N THR A 70 1.53 -1.80 -3.12
CA THR A 70 0.18 -2.27 -3.50
C THR A 70 -0.83 -1.72 -2.53
N PHE A 71 -1.89 -1.09 -3.03
CA PHE A 71 -2.97 -0.52 -2.24
C PHE A 71 -4.22 -1.40 -2.25
N ASP A 72 -4.93 -1.41 -1.12
CA ASP A 72 -6.34 -1.80 -1.05
C ASP A 72 -7.16 -0.79 -1.86
N CYS A 73 -7.93 -1.24 -2.83
CA CYS A 73 -8.81 -0.39 -3.61
C CYS A 73 -10.24 -0.96 -3.68
N THR A 74 -10.72 -1.41 -2.52
CA THR A 74 -12.03 -2.07 -2.37
C THR A 74 -13.16 -1.22 -2.94
N PHE A 75 -13.13 0.10 -2.74
CA PHE A 75 -14.22 1.00 -3.10
C PHE A 75 -14.02 1.72 -4.45
N LEU A 76 -12.96 1.41 -5.20
CA LEU A 76 -12.66 2.03 -6.49
C LEU A 76 -12.77 3.57 -6.43
N PHE A 77 -13.68 4.18 -7.17
CA PHE A 77 -13.82 5.63 -7.27
C PHE A 77 -14.44 6.31 -6.05
N TYR A 78 -14.87 5.57 -5.03
CA TYR A 78 -15.46 6.15 -3.83
C TYR A 78 -14.40 6.41 -2.76
N GLU A 79 -14.44 7.61 -2.16
CA GLU A 79 -13.64 7.93 -0.99
C GLU A 79 -14.23 7.25 0.24
N ALA A 80 -13.42 6.44 0.91
CA ALA A 80 -13.83 5.75 2.12
C ALA A 80 -13.58 6.58 3.40
N GLY A 81 -12.60 7.48 3.35
CA GLY A 81 -12.22 8.35 4.46
C GLY A 81 -11.26 7.72 5.46
N SER A 82 -10.71 8.57 6.34
CA SER A 82 -9.61 8.21 7.24
C SER A 82 -9.93 7.11 8.27
N GLU A 83 -11.19 6.93 8.61
CA GLU A 83 -11.62 5.95 9.63
C GLU A 83 -12.13 4.63 9.02
N SER A 84 -12.11 4.51 7.71
CA SER A 84 -12.52 3.31 7.00
C SER A 84 -11.53 2.16 7.21
N ARG A 85 -12.01 0.94 7.03
CA ARG A 85 -11.23 -0.29 7.06
C ARG A 85 -10.66 -0.69 5.70
N HIS A 86 -11.09 -0.02 4.66
CA HIS A 86 -10.66 -0.20 3.27
C HIS A 86 -10.49 1.15 2.61
N MET A 87 -9.88 1.17 1.44
CA MET A 87 -9.63 2.37 0.64
C MET A 87 -10.35 2.33 -0.71
N GLY A 88 -10.42 3.49 -1.33
CA GLY A 88 -10.71 3.68 -2.74
C GLY A 88 -9.65 4.59 -3.36
N LEU A 89 -9.74 4.83 -4.66
CA LEU A 89 -8.75 5.63 -5.41
C LEU A 89 -8.44 7.00 -4.81
N PRO A 90 -9.42 7.78 -4.28
CA PRO A 90 -9.10 9.04 -3.61
C PRO A 90 -8.28 8.86 -2.33
N ASP A 91 -8.50 7.77 -1.59
CA ASP A 91 -7.73 7.42 -0.40
C ASP A 91 -6.31 6.97 -0.76
N ASP A 92 -6.16 6.14 -1.81
CA ASP A 92 -4.88 5.68 -2.33
C ASP A 92 -4.03 6.85 -2.82
N GLU A 93 -4.66 7.82 -3.52
CA GLU A 93 -3.99 9.03 -3.95
C GLU A 93 -3.53 9.89 -2.75
N ALA A 94 -4.35 10.00 -1.72
CA ALA A 94 -3.99 10.71 -0.49
C ALA A 94 -2.81 10.03 0.20
N MET A 95 -2.80 8.70 0.29
CA MET A 95 -1.68 7.93 0.86
C MET A 95 -0.41 8.06 0.02
N LYS A 96 -0.50 8.00 -1.31
CA LYS A 96 0.62 8.24 -2.22
C LYS A 96 1.25 9.62 -1.98
N LYS A 97 0.42 10.68 -1.90
CA LYS A 97 0.89 12.05 -1.61
C LYS A 97 1.61 12.11 -0.25
N GLU A 98 1.06 11.46 0.76
CA GLU A 98 1.65 11.43 2.10
C GLU A 98 2.98 10.67 2.12
N PHE A 99 3.11 9.54 1.40
CA PHE A 99 4.37 8.81 1.27
C PHE A 99 5.46 9.65 0.60
N LEU A 100 5.13 10.34 -0.47
CA LEU A 100 6.05 11.25 -1.16
C LEU A 100 6.48 12.41 -0.24
N ARG A 101 5.53 13.03 0.46
CA ARG A 101 5.81 14.13 1.39
C ARG A 101 6.74 13.73 2.53
N ARG A 102 6.61 12.50 3.04
CA ARG A 102 7.43 11.95 4.13
C ARG A 102 8.76 11.34 3.67
N GLY A 103 8.99 11.20 2.38
CA GLY A 103 10.16 10.50 1.84
C GLY A 103 10.13 8.99 2.06
N ILE A 104 8.96 8.41 2.33
CA ILE A 104 8.74 6.96 2.35
C ILE A 104 8.83 6.41 0.92
N ALA A 105 8.33 7.18 -0.04
CA ALA A 105 8.36 6.91 -1.47
C ALA A 105 9.04 8.06 -2.22
N ASP A 106 9.45 7.81 -3.45
CA ASP A 106 10.03 8.81 -4.35
C ASP A 106 9.43 8.77 -5.76
N GLY A 107 10.03 9.49 -6.70
CA GLY A 107 9.57 9.54 -8.09
C GLY A 107 9.72 8.23 -8.87
N ASN A 108 10.45 7.24 -8.34
CA ASN A 108 10.65 5.93 -8.96
C ASN A 108 9.73 4.86 -8.38
N THR A 109 9.06 5.16 -7.27
CA THR A 109 8.13 4.23 -6.63
C THR A 109 6.97 3.88 -7.56
N ARG A 110 6.72 2.60 -7.75
CA ARG A 110 5.57 2.09 -8.51
C ARG A 110 4.39 1.84 -7.59
N TYR A 111 3.20 2.15 -8.09
CA TYR A 111 1.95 2.00 -7.32
C TYR A 111 0.97 1.12 -8.08
N VAL A 112 0.45 0.13 -7.37
CA VAL A 112 -0.52 -0.84 -7.90
C VAL A 112 -1.75 -0.83 -7.01
N ILE A 113 -2.93 -0.78 -7.61
CA ILE A 113 -4.20 -0.95 -6.90
C ILE A 113 -4.68 -2.40 -7.06
N THR A 114 -5.24 -2.96 -5.99
CA THR A 114 -5.71 -4.34 -5.93
C THR A 114 -6.88 -4.47 -4.92
N HIS A 115 -7.29 -5.68 -4.57
CA HIS A 115 -8.32 -5.95 -3.56
C HIS A 115 -9.67 -5.32 -3.88
N TYR A 116 -10.11 -5.40 -5.13
CA TYR A 116 -11.40 -4.84 -5.56
C TYR A 116 -12.57 -5.62 -4.99
N SER A 117 -13.61 -4.92 -4.52
CA SER A 117 -14.85 -5.55 -4.14
C SER A 117 -15.62 -6.04 -5.39
N HIS A 118 -16.09 -7.27 -5.36
CA HIS A 118 -16.99 -7.79 -6.40
C HIS A 118 -18.30 -6.99 -6.50
N ASN A 119 -18.71 -6.31 -5.43
CA ASN A 119 -19.89 -5.43 -5.44
C ASN A 119 -19.73 -4.21 -6.33
N ASN A 120 -18.52 -3.79 -6.62
CA ASN A 120 -18.20 -2.67 -7.53
C ASN A 120 -18.01 -3.13 -8.97
N ALA A 121 -18.16 -4.45 -9.24
CA ALA A 121 -18.03 -5.09 -10.55
C ALA A 121 -16.88 -4.48 -11.39
N PRO A 122 -15.60 -4.65 -11.00
CA PRO A 122 -14.50 -4.04 -11.71
C PRO A 122 -14.35 -4.67 -13.10
N LEU A 123 -15.07 -4.12 -14.06
CA LEU A 123 -14.90 -4.44 -15.47
C LEU A 123 -13.57 -3.87 -15.97
N SER A 124 -13.03 -4.44 -17.04
CA SER A 124 -11.78 -3.94 -17.64
C SER A 124 -11.82 -2.45 -17.90
N GLU A 125 -12.92 -1.92 -18.42
CA GLU A 125 -13.13 -0.49 -18.66
C GLU A 125 -13.02 0.36 -17.38
N THR A 126 -13.52 -0.15 -16.25
CA THR A 126 -13.43 0.52 -14.94
C THR A 126 -11.97 0.60 -14.48
N LEU A 127 -11.21 -0.47 -14.63
CA LEU A 127 -9.80 -0.52 -14.27
C LEU A 127 -8.95 0.37 -15.20
N GLU A 128 -9.20 0.34 -16.50
CA GLU A 128 -8.54 1.23 -17.47
C GLU A 128 -8.84 2.71 -17.19
N ARG A 129 -10.04 3.03 -16.74
CA ARG A 129 -10.40 4.37 -16.29
C ARG A 129 -9.60 4.76 -15.04
N ALA A 130 -9.46 3.87 -14.05
CA ALA A 130 -8.65 4.11 -12.85
C ALA A 130 -7.18 4.38 -13.21
N GLU A 131 -6.61 3.61 -14.13
CA GLU A 131 -5.25 3.81 -14.63
C GLU A 131 -5.09 5.18 -15.29
N ARG A 132 -6.02 5.59 -16.14
CA ARG A 132 -5.96 6.89 -16.83
C ARG A 132 -6.11 8.09 -15.91
N GLU A 133 -7.05 8.01 -14.95
CA GLU A 133 -7.41 9.16 -14.12
C GLU A 133 -6.46 9.35 -12.93
N TYR A 134 -5.93 8.25 -12.37
CA TYR A 134 -5.11 8.29 -11.15
C TYR A 134 -3.65 7.89 -11.37
N GLY A 135 -3.31 7.31 -12.52
CA GLY A 135 -1.94 6.91 -12.83
C GLY A 135 -1.42 5.74 -12.00
N PHE A 136 -2.31 4.93 -11.43
CA PHE A 136 -1.97 3.65 -10.80
C PHE A 136 -1.97 2.52 -11.83
N THR A 137 -1.19 1.46 -11.60
CA THR A 137 -1.37 0.20 -12.32
C THR A 137 -2.49 -0.58 -11.66
N ALA A 138 -3.51 -1.00 -12.40
CA ALA A 138 -4.58 -1.83 -11.87
C ALA A 138 -4.18 -3.32 -11.96
N ALA A 139 -4.15 -4.00 -10.82
CA ALA A 139 -3.85 -5.43 -10.79
C ALA A 139 -4.95 -6.23 -11.51
N ARG A 140 -4.51 -7.22 -12.28
CA ARG A 140 -5.34 -8.23 -12.96
C ARG A 140 -4.71 -9.59 -12.74
N ASP A 141 -5.51 -10.64 -12.82
CA ASP A 141 -5.00 -12.01 -12.71
C ASP A 141 -3.88 -12.27 -13.71
N GLY A 142 -2.76 -12.77 -13.21
CA GLY A 142 -1.56 -13.01 -14.02
C GLY A 142 -0.64 -11.81 -14.20
N LEU A 143 -0.93 -10.64 -13.60
CA LEU A 143 0.01 -9.52 -13.62
C LEU A 143 1.29 -9.88 -12.84
N GLU A 144 2.42 -9.78 -13.50
CA GLU A 144 3.75 -9.92 -12.91
C GLU A 144 4.46 -8.56 -12.87
N ILE A 145 5.07 -8.24 -11.74
CA ILE A 145 5.83 -7.00 -11.54
C ILE A 145 7.21 -7.34 -10.98
N GLU A 146 8.22 -7.02 -11.72
CA GLU A 146 9.62 -7.16 -11.32
C GLU A 146 10.13 -5.87 -10.66
N ILE A 147 10.77 -5.95 -9.47
CA ILE A 147 11.32 -4.81 -8.71
C ILE A 147 12.78 -5.01 -8.36
#